data_f9efea795c10817a1c0e976ecfcfad1a
#
_entry.id   f9efea795c10817a1c0e976ecfcfad1a
#
_cell.length_a   1.000
_cell.length_b   1.000
_cell.length_c   1.000
_cell.angle_alpha   90.00
_cell.angle_beta   90.00
_cell.angle_gamma   90.00
#
_symmetry.space_group_name_H-M   'P 1'
#
loop_
_entity.id
_entity.type
_entity.pdbx_description
1 polymer ?
#
loop_
_entity_poly.entity_id
_entity_poly.type
_entity_poly.pdbx_seq_one_letter_code
_entity_poly.pdbx_strand_id
1 'polypeptide(L)'
;LEDAAILSREAACTVVAGWYTDSCGIRRKSAAVADRGRILGVSDMLGAIDSSDFKSGGALKVYETAAGKIGILIAEDLYFPEIAQMLSLCDADIIVSLFEEIGDFVPQLMLRADAFVSGVPIAMCAAGMAQVASVTGEIALLSPKKECDYTVAPAREYHVVSGRRRGFARRMPADF
;
A
#
# COMPACT_ATOMS: atom_id res chain seq x y z
N LEU A 1 17.61 -4.62 0.01
CA LEU A 1 17.01 -5.37 -1.11
C LEU A 1 17.32 -6.87 -1.00
N GLU A 2 18.56 -7.20 -0.81
CA GLU A 2 19.03 -8.59 -0.72
C GLU A 2 18.34 -9.36 0.42
N ASP A 3 18.25 -8.75 1.60
CA ASP A 3 17.57 -9.34 2.77
C ASP A 3 16.08 -9.62 2.50
N ALA A 4 15.40 -8.72 1.81
CA ALA A 4 13.99 -8.93 1.43
C ALA A 4 13.83 -10.11 0.45
N ALA A 5 14.75 -10.26 -0.50
CA ALA A 5 14.75 -11.41 -1.41
C ALA A 5 15.04 -12.72 -0.69
N ILE A 6 16.04 -12.73 0.21
CA ILE A 6 16.39 -13.90 1.02
C ILE A 6 15.18 -14.32 1.86
N LEU A 7 14.60 -13.38 2.61
CA LEU A 7 13.45 -13.64 3.47
C LEU A 7 12.25 -14.17 2.67
N SER A 8 11.96 -13.56 1.51
CA SER A 8 10.84 -13.99 0.66
C SER A 8 11.04 -15.41 0.11
N ARG A 9 12.29 -15.84 -0.10
CA ARG A 9 12.63 -17.19 -0.52
C ARG A 9 12.51 -18.19 0.62
N GLU A 10 13.07 -17.86 1.79
CA GLU A 10 13.07 -18.75 2.96
C GLU A 10 11.66 -18.98 3.49
N ALA A 11 10.85 -17.94 3.56
CA ALA A 11 9.45 -18.03 3.99
C ALA A 11 8.46 -18.42 2.86
N ALA A 12 8.95 -18.57 1.63
CA ALA A 12 8.14 -18.84 0.43
C ALA A 12 6.94 -17.89 0.26
N CYS A 13 7.12 -16.61 0.61
CA CYS A 13 6.07 -15.59 0.64
C CYS A 13 6.46 -14.33 -0.13
N THR A 14 5.50 -13.41 -0.26
CA THR A 14 5.77 -12.04 -0.70
C THR A 14 6.19 -11.18 0.49
N VAL A 15 7.26 -10.44 0.35
CA VAL A 15 7.78 -9.50 1.35
C VAL A 15 7.71 -8.09 0.80
N VAL A 16 7.13 -7.18 1.58
CA VAL A 16 7.16 -5.74 1.31
C VAL A 16 8.01 -5.09 2.40
N ALA A 17 9.10 -4.46 1.99
CA ALA A 17 10.05 -3.83 2.91
C ALA A 17 10.31 -2.37 2.54
N GLY A 18 10.22 -1.49 3.52
CA GLY A 18 10.48 -0.05 3.36
C GLY A 18 11.89 0.34 3.77
N TRP A 19 12.45 1.34 3.10
CA TRP A 19 13.72 1.98 3.46
C TRP A 19 13.85 3.38 2.86
N TYR A 20 14.92 4.06 3.22
CA TYR A 20 15.29 5.34 2.61
C TYR A 20 16.33 5.12 1.52
N THR A 21 16.11 5.75 0.37
CA THR A 21 17.12 5.82 -0.70
C THR A 21 17.74 7.21 -0.74
N ASP A 22 19.03 7.26 -1.05
CA ASP A 22 19.74 8.49 -1.39
C ASP A 22 20.52 8.24 -2.68
N SER A 23 20.17 8.98 -3.71
CA SER A 23 20.86 8.94 -5.00
C SER A 23 21.33 10.35 -5.35
N CYS A 24 22.64 10.59 -5.18
CA CYS A 24 23.26 11.90 -5.44
C CYS A 24 22.59 13.06 -4.70
N GLY A 25 22.23 12.86 -3.43
CA GLY A 25 21.55 13.85 -2.60
C GLY A 25 20.04 13.95 -2.81
N ILE A 26 19.47 13.12 -3.66
CA ILE A 26 18.02 13.00 -3.81
C ILE A 26 17.54 11.85 -2.91
N ARG A 27 16.92 12.22 -1.79
CA ARG A 27 16.38 11.28 -0.81
C ARG A 27 14.93 10.93 -1.14
N ARG A 28 14.59 9.62 -1.03
CA ARG A 28 13.21 9.13 -1.16
C ARG A 28 12.88 8.13 -0.07
N LYS A 29 11.60 8.10 0.30
CA LYS A 29 11.02 6.97 1.03
C LYS A 29 10.62 5.95 -0.03
N SER A 30 11.10 4.72 0.11
CA SER A 30 10.94 3.67 -0.91
C SER A 30 10.51 2.35 -0.29
N ALA A 31 9.91 1.49 -1.08
CA ALA A 31 9.55 0.13 -0.70
C ALA A 31 9.91 -0.87 -1.80
N ALA A 32 10.52 -1.99 -1.42
CA ALA A 32 10.71 -3.13 -2.32
C ALA A 32 9.61 -4.15 -2.14
N VAL A 33 9.24 -4.77 -3.24
CA VAL A 33 8.42 -5.97 -3.25
C VAL A 33 9.27 -7.12 -3.74
N ALA A 34 9.41 -8.14 -2.89
CA ALA A 34 10.11 -9.39 -3.20
C ALA A 34 9.13 -10.55 -3.13
N ASP A 35 9.20 -11.48 -4.05
CA ASP A 35 8.37 -12.67 -4.07
C ASP A 35 9.21 -13.90 -4.39
N ARG A 36 9.19 -14.90 -3.49
CA ARG A 36 9.90 -16.17 -3.65
C ARG A 36 11.35 -16.04 -4.10
N GLY A 37 12.08 -15.10 -3.50
CA GLY A 37 13.50 -14.88 -3.77
C GLY A 37 13.81 -13.90 -4.90
N ARG A 38 12.81 -13.34 -5.56
CA ARG A 38 12.98 -12.35 -6.63
C ARG A 38 12.51 -10.97 -6.20
N ILE A 39 13.30 -9.94 -6.45
CA ILE A 39 12.84 -8.56 -6.36
C ILE A 39 11.98 -8.27 -7.59
N LEU A 40 10.69 -7.98 -7.37
CA LEU A 40 9.76 -7.61 -8.43
C LEU A 40 9.92 -6.14 -8.82
N GLY A 41 10.30 -5.31 -7.87
CA GLY A 41 10.58 -3.91 -8.12
C GLY A 41 10.61 -3.06 -6.86
N VAL A 42 10.75 -1.76 -7.08
CA VAL A 42 10.79 -0.72 -6.05
C VAL A 42 9.77 0.34 -6.39
N SER A 43 9.01 0.78 -5.39
CA SER A 43 8.14 1.95 -5.43
C SER A 43 8.75 3.05 -4.58
N ASP A 44 8.61 4.29 -5.01
CA ASP A 44 8.93 5.48 -4.24
C ASP A 44 7.64 6.19 -3.83
N MET A 45 7.64 6.82 -2.67
CA MET A 45 6.54 7.66 -2.21
C MET A 45 6.19 8.72 -3.26
N LEU A 46 4.93 8.87 -3.61
CA LEU A 46 4.44 9.81 -4.62
C LEU A 46 4.00 11.14 -4.01
N GLY A 47 3.38 11.09 -2.84
CA GLY A 47 2.79 12.23 -2.14
C GLY A 47 3.77 12.99 -1.25
N ALA A 48 5.01 13.26 -1.69
CA ALA A 48 5.94 14.06 -0.90
C ALA A 48 5.40 15.48 -0.67
N ILE A 49 5.32 15.88 0.60
CA ILE A 49 4.95 17.25 0.97
C ILE A 49 6.17 18.15 0.77
N ASP A 50 5.98 19.32 0.19
CA ASP A 50 7.07 20.26 -0.17
C ASP A 50 8.02 20.61 0.98
N SER A 51 7.57 20.53 2.23
CA SER A 51 8.38 20.77 3.42
C SER A 51 9.28 19.58 3.81
N SER A 52 9.17 18.43 3.14
CA SER A 52 9.96 17.26 3.48
C SER A 52 11.32 17.25 2.78
N ASP A 53 12.32 16.64 3.44
CA ASP A 53 13.64 16.38 2.83
C ASP A 53 13.58 15.29 1.74
N PHE A 54 12.42 14.69 1.55
CA PHE A 54 12.22 13.60 0.62
C PHE A 54 11.52 14.09 -0.64
N LYS A 55 11.90 13.53 -1.78
CA LYS A 55 11.32 13.84 -3.09
C LYS A 55 10.34 12.77 -3.53
N SER A 56 9.30 13.20 -4.23
CA SER A 56 8.32 12.32 -4.85
C SER A 56 8.95 11.39 -5.89
N GLY A 57 8.41 10.18 -5.98
CA GLY A 57 8.66 9.25 -7.08
C GLY A 57 7.90 9.65 -8.34
N GLY A 58 8.14 8.93 -9.42
CA GLY A 58 7.56 9.23 -10.74
C GLY A 58 6.53 8.23 -11.25
N ALA A 59 6.25 7.15 -10.54
CA ALA A 59 5.37 6.10 -11.07
C ALA A 59 4.63 5.33 -9.97
N LEU A 60 3.33 5.16 -10.19
CA LEU A 60 2.51 4.23 -9.44
C LEU A 60 2.73 2.80 -9.98
N LYS A 61 2.81 1.82 -9.07
CA LYS A 61 3.03 0.41 -9.44
C LYS A 61 2.13 -0.52 -8.66
N VAL A 62 1.62 -1.53 -9.37
CA VAL A 62 0.98 -2.72 -8.78
C VAL A 62 1.84 -3.91 -9.15
N TYR A 63 2.09 -4.79 -8.18
CA TYR A 63 2.97 -5.94 -8.33
C TYR A 63 2.16 -7.23 -8.39
N GLU A 64 2.37 -8.01 -9.43
CA GLU A 64 1.80 -9.36 -9.53
C GLU A 64 2.66 -10.32 -8.70
N THR A 65 2.08 -10.91 -7.68
CA THR A 65 2.74 -11.82 -6.74
C THR A 65 1.99 -13.14 -6.63
N ALA A 66 2.60 -14.11 -5.97
CA ALA A 66 1.91 -15.36 -5.64
C ALA A 66 0.70 -15.17 -4.70
N ALA A 67 0.67 -14.07 -3.94
CA ALA A 67 -0.43 -13.72 -3.04
C ALA A 67 -1.54 -12.90 -3.70
N GLY A 68 -1.38 -12.52 -4.99
CA GLY A 68 -2.27 -11.64 -5.73
C GLY A 68 -1.58 -10.34 -6.16
N LYS A 69 -2.36 -9.39 -6.63
CA LYS A 69 -1.87 -8.07 -7.06
C LYS A 69 -1.78 -7.12 -5.87
N ILE A 70 -0.58 -6.65 -5.57
CA ILE A 70 -0.30 -5.81 -4.41
C ILE A 70 0.01 -4.38 -4.86
N GLY A 71 -0.78 -3.41 -4.37
CA GLY A 71 -0.49 -1.99 -4.43
C GLY A 71 0.31 -1.54 -3.21
N ILE A 72 1.11 -0.48 -3.33
CA ILE A 72 1.94 0.04 -2.24
C ILE A 72 1.64 1.52 -2.01
N LEU A 73 1.39 1.87 -0.74
CA LEU A 73 1.38 3.25 -0.24
C LEU A 73 2.56 3.44 0.72
N ILE A 74 3.26 4.53 0.61
CA ILE A 74 4.45 4.80 1.42
C ILE A 74 4.26 6.10 2.16
N ALA A 75 4.23 6.02 3.48
CA ALA A 75 4.14 7.16 4.38
C ALA A 75 3.01 8.13 3.97
N GLU A 76 3.35 9.36 3.56
CA GLU A 76 2.41 10.43 3.24
C GLU A 76 1.47 10.11 2.05
N ASP A 77 1.76 9.10 1.23
CA ASP A 77 0.83 8.63 0.18
C ASP A 77 -0.57 8.30 0.73
N LEU A 78 -0.63 7.89 1.99
CA LEU A 78 -1.88 7.59 2.68
C LEU A 78 -2.79 8.83 2.86
N TYR A 79 -2.25 10.04 2.78
CA TYR A 79 -3.03 11.28 2.87
C TYR A 79 -3.64 11.72 1.54
N PHE A 80 -3.38 10.99 0.46
CA PHE A 80 -3.86 11.26 -0.89
C PHE A 80 -4.77 10.13 -1.38
N PRO A 81 -6.09 10.18 -1.10
CA PRO A 81 -7.04 9.11 -1.46
C PRO A 81 -7.02 8.72 -2.93
N GLU A 82 -6.66 9.64 -3.81
CA GLU A 82 -6.51 9.41 -5.24
C GLU A 82 -5.45 8.35 -5.56
N ILE A 83 -4.38 8.24 -4.76
CA ILE A 83 -3.34 7.22 -4.96
C ILE A 83 -3.91 5.82 -4.69
N ALA A 84 -4.65 5.64 -3.59
CA ALA A 84 -5.33 4.38 -3.29
C ALA A 84 -6.38 4.02 -4.35
N GLN A 85 -7.12 5.03 -4.86
CA GLN A 85 -8.08 4.83 -5.95
C GLN A 85 -7.39 4.39 -7.25
N MET A 86 -6.27 5.01 -7.61
CA MET A 86 -5.50 4.61 -8.79
C MET A 86 -4.96 3.18 -8.68
N LEU A 87 -4.46 2.78 -7.50
CA LEU A 87 -4.04 1.40 -7.26
C LEU A 87 -5.20 0.40 -7.45
N SER A 88 -6.39 0.78 -6.97
CA SER A 88 -7.61 -0.01 -7.18
C SER A 88 -7.99 -0.11 -8.65
N LEU A 89 -7.85 0.96 -9.44
CA LEU A 89 -8.10 0.96 -10.88
C LEU A 89 -7.10 0.10 -11.66
N CYS A 90 -5.87 -0.04 -11.12
CA CYS A 90 -4.85 -0.96 -11.62
C CYS A 90 -5.04 -2.40 -11.13
N ASP A 91 -6.25 -2.75 -10.64
CA ASP A 91 -6.63 -4.08 -10.17
C ASP A 91 -5.85 -4.61 -8.95
N ALA A 92 -5.37 -3.75 -8.06
CA ALA A 92 -4.81 -4.21 -6.80
C ALA A 92 -5.85 -5.03 -6.01
N ASP A 93 -5.46 -6.21 -5.54
CA ASP A 93 -6.28 -7.08 -4.69
C ASP A 93 -6.17 -6.68 -3.21
N ILE A 94 -5.00 -6.16 -2.83
CA ILE A 94 -4.70 -5.60 -1.52
C ILE A 94 -3.73 -4.43 -1.69
N ILE A 95 -3.85 -3.45 -0.81
CA ILE A 95 -2.87 -2.35 -0.70
C ILE A 95 -2.09 -2.53 0.61
N VAL A 96 -0.77 -2.47 0.54
CA VAL A 96 0.12 -2.45 1.71
C VAL A 96 0.59 -1.02 1.92
N SER A 97 0.34 -0.49 3.11
CA SER A 97 0.79 0.84 3.53
C SER A 97 1.94 0.70 4.52
N LEU A 98 3.05 1.36 4.22
CA LEU A 98 4.22 1.39 5.10
C LEU A 98 4.33 2.76 5.75
N PHE A 99 4.33 2.79 7.08
CA PHE A 99 4.46 4.00 7.87
C PHE A 99 5.64 3.88 8.84
N GLU A 100 6.38 4.95 9.05
CA GLU A 100 7.52 4.92 9.96
C GLU A 100 7.04 4.96 11.42
N GLU A 101 6.28 5.98 11.76
CA GLU A 101 5.74 6.17 13.10
C GLU A 101 4.35 6.83 13.01
N ILE A 102 3.44 6.40 13.85
CA ILE A 102 2.09 6.97 13.92
C ILE A 102 2.04 7.86 15.15
N GLY A 103 2.17 9.16 14.92
CA GLY A 103 2.14 10.18 15.97
C GLY A 103 0.73 10.60 16.41
N ASP A 104 -0.28 10.36 15.58
CA ASP A 104 -1.67 10.73 15.82
C ASP A 104 -2.65 9.72 15.23
N PHE A 105 -3.96 10.01 15.27
CA PHE A 105 -4.99 9.11 14.74
C PHE A 105 -5.25 9.28 13.23
N VAL A 106 -4.70 10.32 12.58
CA VAL A 106 -5.02 10.63 11.18
C VAL A 106 -4.64 9.51 10.22
N PRO A 107 -3.46 8.85 10.33
CA PRO A 107 -3.14 7.71 9.50
C PRO A 107 -4.16 6.57 9.61
N GLN A 108 -4.64 6.30 10.83
CA GLN A 108 -5.65 5.27 11.06
C GLN A 108 -7.01 5.61 10.45
N LEU A 109 -7.39 6.89 10.49
CA LEU A 109 -8.60 7.39 9.86
C LEU A 109 -8.51 7.29 8.34
N MET A 110 -7.40 7.78 7.76
CA MET A 110 -7.16 7.76 6.32
C MET A 110 -7.13 6.34 5.77
N LEU A 111 -6.46 5.42 6.46
CA LEU A 111 -6.43 4.00 6.10
C LEU A 111 -7.83 3.43 5.89
N ARG A 112 -8.74 3.71 6.83
CA ARG A 112 -10.13 3.27 6.78
C ARG A 112 -10.92 3.93 5.66
N ALA A 113 -10.75 5.24 5.51
CA ALA A 113 -11.39 6.02 4.46
C ALA A 113 -10.94 5.55 3.07
N ASP A 114 -9.66 5.35 2.89
CA ASP A 114 -9.07 4.90 1.63
C ASP A 114 -9.48 3.48 1.27
N ALA A 115 -9.51 2.56 2.24
CA ALA A 115 -10.01 1.21 2.02
C ALA A 115 -11.47 1.22 1.55
N PHE A 116 -12.32 2.05 2.18
CA PHE A 116 -13.71 2.21 1.79
C PHE A 116 -13.85 2.85 0.41
N VAL A 117 -13.12 3.93 0.14
CA VAL A 117 -13.23 4.71 -1.10
C VAL A 117 -12.66 3.93 -2.28
N SER A 118 -11.50 3.29 -2.12
CA SER A 118 -10.88 2.47 -3.17
C SER A 118 -11.59 1.13 -3.38
N GLY A 119 -12.27 0.63 -2.34
CA GLY A 119 -12.88 -0.69 -2.34
C GLY A 119 -11.85 -1.83 -2.37
N VAL A 120 -10.68 -1.58 -1.78
CA VAL A 120 -9.59 -2.54 -1.62
C VAL A 120 -9.21 -2.59 -0.15
N PRO A 121 -9.01 -3.77 0.46
CA PRO A 121 -8.49 -3.84 1.82
C PRO A 121 -7.09 -3.25 1.89
N ILE A 122 -6.82 -2.49 2.95
CA ILE A 122 -5.50 -1.88 3.16
C ILE A 122 -4.91 -2.41 4.46
N ALA A 123 -3.70 -2.98 4.36
CA ALA A 123 -2.92 -3.42 5.50
C ALA A 123 -1.77 -2.42 5.76
N MET A 124 -1.76 -1.80 6.91
CA MET A 124 -0.72 -0.86 7.33
C MET A 124 0.23 -1.51 8.33
N CYS A 125 1.51 -1.34 8.09
CA CYS A 125 2.59 -1.68 8.99
C CYS A 125 3.35 -0.41 9.38
N ALA A 126 3.43 -0.13 10.68
CA ALA A 126 4.17 0.99 11.24
C ALA A 126 5.00 0.54 12.45
N ALA A 127 5.92 1.38 12.90
CA ALA A 127 6.69 1.09 14.11
C ALA A 127 5.73 0.92 15.31
N GLY A 128 5.68 -0.31 15.85
CA GLY A 128 4.86 -0.63 17.02
C GLY A 128 3.36 -0.78 16.78
N MET A 129 2.90 -0.78 15.53
CA MET A 129 1.49 -1.00 15.24
C MET A 129 1.27 -1.64 13.86
N ALA A 130 0.33 -2.57 13.78
CA ALA A 130 -0.24 -3.04 12.53
C ALA A 130 -1.76 -2.83 12.54
N GLN A 131 -2.32 -2.40 11.43
CA GLN A 131 -3.75 -2.21 11.25
C GLN A 131 -4.18 -2.71 9.87
N VAL A 132 -5.31 -3.40 9.82
CA VAL A 132 -5.97 -3.77 8.57
C VAL A 132 -7.35 -3.16 8.54
N ALA A 133 -7.66 -2.43 7.49
CA ALA A 133 -9.00 -1.95 7.19
C ALA A 133 -9.64 -2.79 6.07
N SER A 134 -10.88 -3.21 6.29
CA SER A 134 -11.68 -3.89 5.28
C SER A 134 -12.21 -2.92 4.23
N VAL A 135 -12.78 -3.46 3.17
CA VAL A 135 -13.45 -2.66 2.10
C VAL A 135 -14.66 -1.85 2.60
N THR A 136 -15.17 -2.16 3.78
CA THR A 136 -16.24 -1.40 4.42
C THR A 136 -15.73 -0.24 5.29
N GLY A 137 -14.40 -0.09 5.41
CA GLY A 137 -13.76 0.87 6.31
C GLY A 137 -13.75 0.43 7.78
N GLU A 138 -14.15 -0.82 8.07
CA GLU A 138 -14.05 -1.38 9.41
C GLU A 138 -12.61 -1.77 9.75
N ILE A 139 -12.24 -1.63 11.01
CA ILE A 139 -10.97 -2.12 11.52
C ILE A 139 -11.08 -3.64 11.66
N ALA A 140 -10.46 -4.36 10.75
CA ALA A 140 -10.43 -5.81 10.75
C ALA A 140 -9.33 -6.38 11.66
N LEU A 141 -8.22 -5.64 11.79
CA LEU A 141 -7.14 -5.89 12.73
C LEU A 141 -6.59 -4.58 13.27
N LEU A 142 -6.33 -4.52 14.56
CA LEU A 142 -5.50 -3.51 15.21
C LEU A 142 -4.61 -4.21 16.24
N SER A 143 -3.32 -4.18 16.02
CA SER A 143 -2.33 -4.84 16.90
C SER A 143 -1.19 -3.89 17.25
N PRO A 144 -0.91 -3.70 18.55
CA PRO A 144 0.29 -3.00 19.02
C PRO A 144 1.51 -3.91 19.08
N LYS A 145 1.39 -5.16 18.64
CA LYS A 145 2.48 -6.14 18.68
C LYS A 145 3.40 -5.95 17.46
N LYS A 146 4.66 -6.33 17.63
CA LYS A 146 5.65 -6.34 16.54
C LYS A 146 5.31 -7.36 15.44
N GLU A 147 4.62 -8.43 15.83
CA GLU A 147 4.22 -9.52 14.94
C GLU A 147 2.74 -9.84 15.15
N CYS A 148 2.01 -9.98 14.07
CA CYS A 148 0.62 -10.43 14.08
C CYS A 148 0.26 -11.06 12.74
N ASP A 149 -0.64 -12.03 12.78
CA ASP A 149 -1.20 -12.70 11.61
C ASP A 149 -2.64 -12.26 11.39
N TYR A 150 -3.01 -12.04 10.14
CA TYR A 150 -4.37 -11.73 9.76
C TYR A 150 -4.69 -12.26 8.36
N THR A 151 -5.86 -12.88 8.20
CA THR A 151 -6.35 -13.32 6.89
C THR A 151 -7.25 -12.26 6.29
N VAL A 152 -6.80 -11.67 5.18
CA VAL A 152 -7.56 -10.65 4.45
C VAL A 152 -8.63 -11.32 3.60
N ALA A 153 -9.89 -10.91 3.76
CA ALA A 153 -10.98 -11.36 2.89
C ALA A 153 -10.90 -10.69 1.50
N PRO A 154 -11.07 -11.44 0.41
CA PRO A 154 -11.06 -10.86 -0.94
C PRO A 154 -12.18 -9.83 -1.10
N ALA A 155 -11.84 -8.66 -1.62
CA ALA A 155 -12.79 -7.55 -1.83
C ALA A 155 -13.82 -7.81 -2.94
N ARG A 156 -13.60 -8.83 -3.78
CA ARG A 156 -14.34 -9.03 -5.04
C ARG A 156 -15.80 -9.42 -4.87
N GLU A 157 -16.19 -9.90 -3.70
CA GLU A 157 -17.57 -10.33 -3.41
C GLU A 157 -18.50 -9.18 -3.00
N TYR A 158 -17.96 -7.99 -2.69
CA TYR A 158 -18.76 -6.87 -2.25
C TYR A 158 -19.30 -6.06 -3.45
N HIS A 159 -20.57 -6.30 -3.80
CA HIS A 159 -21.20 -5.76 -5.02
C HIS A 159 -21.16 -4.23 -5.16
N VAL A 160 -21.19 -3.49 -4.04
CA VAL A 160 -21.08 -2.02 -4.03
C VAL A 160 -19.70 -1.58 -4.53
N VAL A 161 -18.64 -2.30 -4.14
CA VAL A 161 -17.26 -2.04 -4.58
C VAL A 161 -17.14 -2.21 -6.08
N SER A 162 -17.63 -3.32 -6.63
CA SER A 162 -17.56 -3.58 -8.08
C SER A 162 -18.38 -2.57 -8.90
N GLY A 163 -19.50 -2.10 -8.35
CA GLY A 163 -20.32 -1.05 -8.95
C GLY A 163 -19.63 0.32 -8.95
N ARG A 164 -18.94 0.66 -7.86
CA ARG A 164 -18.17 1.91 -7.73
C ARG A 164 -16.99 1.95 -8.67
N ARG A 165 -16.18 0.87 -8.75
CA ARG A 165 -15.05 0.77 -9.66
C ARG A 165 -15.48 0.99 -11.12
N ARG A 166 -16.53 0.29 -11.57
CA ARG A 166 -17.07 0.45 -12.93
C ARG A 166 -17.60 1.83 -13.19
N GLY A 167 -18.28 2.43 -12.20
CA GLY A 167 -18.85 3.78 -12.32
C GLY A 167 -17.76 4.85 -12.40
N PHE A 168 -16.65 4.68 -11.69
CA PHE A 168 -15.52 5.58 -11.71
C PHE A 168 -14.78 5.51 -13.05
N ALA A 169 -14.43 4.31 -13.52
CA ALA A 169 -13.76 4.11 -14.80
C ALA A 169 -14.55 4.70 -16.00
N ARG A 170 -15.89 4.66 -15.95
CA ARG A 170 -16.74 5.27 -16.99
C ARG A 170 -16.75 6.79 -16.98
N ARG A 171 -16.37 7.42 -15.87
CA ARG A 171 -16.40 8.89 -15.69
C ARG A 171 -15.03 9.53 -15.91
N MET A 172 -13.98 8.74 -16.05
CA MET A 172 -12.67 9.29 -16.40
C MET A 172 -12.67 9.72 -17.86
N PRO A 173 -12.24 10.95 -18.17
CA PRO A 173 -12.01 11.36 -19.54
C PRO A 173 -11.04 10.42 -20.24
N ALA A 174 -11.24 10.17 -21.54
CA ALA A 174 -10.40 9.26 -22.33
C ALA A 174 -8.94 9.74 -22.50
N ASP A 175 -8.63 10.95 -22.03
CA ASP A 175 -7.35 11.65 -22.23
C ASP A 175 -6.48 11.70 -20.96
N PHE A 176 -6.66 10.76 -20.01
CA PHE A 176 -5.78 10.59 -18.85
C PHE A 176 -4.87 9.40 -19.04
#